data_a2cad11b347ac2fcfad392b31e2d22da
#
_entry.id   a2cad11b347ac2fcfad392b31e2d22da
#
_cell.length_a   1.000
_cell.length_b   1.000
_cell.length_c   1.000
_cell.angle_alpha   90.00
_cell.angle_beta   90.00
_cell.angle_gamma   90.00
#
_symmetry.space_group_name_H-M   'P 1'
#
loop_
_entity.id
_entity.type
_entity.pdbx_description
1 polymer ?
#
loop_
_entity_poly.entity_id
_entity_poly.type
_entity_poly.pdbx_seq_one_letter_code
_entity_poly.pdbx_strand_id
1 'polypeptide(L)'
;MATYANLAYFADNGGVIQCVDLNNLKPVWSINGFDDIDATLTIDIENDKPYVYCGNEVDHQGTRGISKIKKIDGLTGEVIWEKEFECESLIGKSAVNGGLMATNVIGKNNIYNMAIFSLARYNGFNKGGMFALNKENGEIIWEKLFDNYMWSSPVDIYDKDGNGYIIQGDSAGYLHLIDGKEGNIKSSVLLNGNIESSPAVFNNVLVVATRNGTIYGVKVK
;
A
#
# COMPACT_ATOMS: atom_id res chain seq x y z
N MET A 1 10.51 -5.14 -5.44
CA MET A 1 10.51 -6.35 -6.30
C MET A 1 9.83 -7.49 -5.56
N ALA A 2 8.93 -8.21 -6.21
CA ALA A 2 8.24 -9.39 -5.67
C ALA A 2 8.51 -10.58 -6.59
N THR A 3 8.41 -11.82 -6.08
CA THR A 3 8.76 -13.03 -6.86
C THR A 3 7.73 -14.14 -6.65
N TYR A 4 7.49 -14.92 -7.72
CA TYR A 4 6.70 -16.15 -7.68
C TYR A 4 7.36 -17.19 -8.60
N ALA A 5 7.72 -18.34 -8.06
CA ALA A 5 8.50 -19.37 -8.76
C ALA A 5 9.75 -18.75 -9.43
N ASN A 6 9.85 -18.84 -10.75
CA ASN A 6 10.93 -18.24 -11.54
C ASN A 6 10.59 -16.85 -12.12
N LEU A 7 9.53 -16.21 -11.68
CA LEU A 7 9.11 -14.89 -12.13
C LEU A 7 9.46 -13.81 -11.11
N ALA A 8 9.95 -12.67 -11.57
CA ALA A 8 10.15 -11.47 -10.79
C ALA A 8 9.31 -10.31 -11.35
N TYR A 9 8.67 -9.56 -10.45
CA TYR A 9 7.82 -8.43 -10.76
C TYR A 9 8.41 -7.17 -10.16
N PHE A 10 8.50 -6.11 -10.93
CA PHE A 10 8.99 -4.80 -10.48
C PHE A 10 8.36 -3.68 -11.30
N ALA A 11 8.46 -2.48 -10.79
CA ALA A 11 8.05 -1.27 -11.48
C ALA A 11 9.16 -0.22 -11.38
N ASP A 12 9.06 0.82 -12.17
CA ASP A 12 10.02 1.92 -12.22
C ASP A 12 9.35 3.30 -12.16
N ASN A 13 10.18 4.34 -12.06
CA ASN A 13 9.77 5.74 -12.00
C ASN A 13 9.12 6.25 -13.30
N GLY A 14 9.23 5.51 -14.40
CA GLY A 14 8.48 5.78 -15.63
C GLY A 14 7.08 5.18 -15.65
N GLY A 15 6.68 4.52 -14.55
CA GLY A 15 5.39 3.86 -14.42
C GLY A 15 5.29 2.52 -15.13
N VAL A 16 6.42 1.95 -15.59
CA VAL A 16 6.42 0.66 -16.29
C VAL A 16 6.43 -0.46 -15.26
N ILE A 17 5.46 -1.38 -15.38
CA ILE A 17 5.39 -2.62 -14.59
C ILE A 17 5.85 -3.76 -15.46
N GLN A 18 6.77 -4.59 -14.97
CA GLN A 18 7.38 -5.67 -15.73
C GLN A 18 7.39 -6.99 -14.96
N CYS A 19 7.26 -8.07 -15.71
CA CYS A 19 7.55 -9.42 -15.29
C CYS A 19 8.73 -9.96 -16.08
N VAL A 20 9.72 -10.55 -15.39
CA VAL A 20 10.94 -11.12 -15.98
C VAL A 20 11.07 -12.57 -15.52
N ASP A 21 11.44 -13.46 -16.44
CA ASP A 21 11.83 -14.83 -16.14
C ASP A 21 13.27 -14.85 -15.57
N LEU A 22 13.42 -15.28 -14.34
CA LEU A 22 14.70 -15.34 -13.62
C LEU A 22 15.68 -16.40 -14.19
N ASN A 23 15.21 -17.37 -14.97
CA ASN A 23 16.09 -18.39 -15.57
C ASN A 23 16.92 -17.82 -16.73
N ASN A 24 16.40 -16.84 -17.45
CA ASN A 24 17.03 -16.30 -18.65
C ASN A 24 17.10 -14.78 -18.70
N LEU A 25 16.53 -14.10 -17.68
CA LEU A 25 16.44 -12.64 -17.53
C LEU A 25 15.74 -11.94 -18.70
N LYS A 26 14.79 -12.63 -19.36
CA LYS A 26 13.98 -12.04 -20.43
C LYS A 26 12.63 -11.54 -19.90
N PRO A 27 12.12 -10.45 -20.48
CA PRO A 27 10.78 -9.99 -20.14
C PRO A 27 9.74 -11.02 -20.59
N VAL A 28 8.76 -11.27 -19.72
CA VAL A 28 7.58 -12.09 -19.98
C VAL A 28 6.46 -11.21 -20.46
N TRP A 29 6.21 -10.11 -19.72
CA TRP A 29 5.27 -9.09 -20.10
C TRP A 29 5.68 -7.72 -19.52
N SER A 30 5.13 -6.65 -20.07
CA SER A 30 5.33 -5.27 -19.63
C SER A 30 4.05 -4.47 -19.83
N ILE A 31 3.70 -3.62 -18.86
CA ILE A 31 2.57 -2.71 -18.89
C ILE A 31 3.10 -1.29 -18.76
N ASN A 32 2.70 -0.40 -19.65
CA ASN A 32 3.12 0.99 -19.70
C ASN A 32 1.94 1.92 -19.39
N GLY A 33 2.23 3.18 -19.11
CA GLY A 33 1.25 4.26 -19.15
C GLY A 33 0.75 4.72 -17.80
N PHE A 34 1.61 4.63 -16.79
CA PHE A 34 1.33 5.18 -15.47
C PHE A 34 2.25 6.35 -15.16
N ASP A 35 2.00 6.95 -14.04
CA ASP A 35 2.90 7.82 -13.31
C ASP A 35 3.88 6.95 -12.49
N ASP A 36 4.82 7.57 -11.79
CA ASP A 36 5.84 6.94 -10.96
C ASP A 36 5.28 5.87 -10.01
N ILE A 37 6.02 4.78 -9.82
CA ILE A 37 5.65 3.67 -8.92
C ILE A 37 6.78 3.38 -7.94
N ASP A 38 6.73 4.00 -6.79
CA ASP A 38 7.68 3.78 -5.68
C ASP A 38 7.26 2.61 -4.78
N ALA A 39 5.97 2.35 -4.67
CA ALA A 39 5.44 1.27 -3.85
C ALA A 39 5.94 -0.10 -4.32
N THR A 40 6.39 -0.94 -3.40
CA THR A 40 6.72 -2.32 -3.72
C THR A 40 5.46 -3.07 -4.15
N LEU A 41 5.56 -3.78 -5.27
CA LEU A 41 4.48 -4.64 -5.76
C LEU A 41 4.20 -5.77 -4.76
N THR A 42 2.93 -6.09 -4.56
CA THR A 42 2.50 -7.19 -3.69
C THR A 42 1.96 -8.33 -4.54
N ILE A 43 2.25 -9.56 -4.13
CA ILE A 43 1.73 -10.77 -4.78
C ILE A 43 0.74 -11.47 -3.86
N ASP A 44 -0.38 -11.87 -4.42
CA ASP A 44 -1.30 -12.85 -3.85
C ASP A 44 -1.34 -14.11 -4.71
N ILE A 45 -1.51 -15.25 -4.09
CA ILE A 45 -1.64 -16.53 -4.79
C ILE A 45 -3.04 -17.06 -4.57
N GLU A 46 -3.83 -17.06 -5.63
CA GLU A 46 -5.21 -17.56 -5.63
C GLU A 46 -5.30 -18.77 -6.56
N ASN A 47 -5.61 -19.96 -6.03
CA ASN A 47 -5.69 -21.22 -6.81
C ASN A 47 -4.42 -21.50 -7.64
N ASP A 48 -3.26 -21.42 -7.00
CA ASP A 48 -1.94 -21.63 -7.61
C ASP A 48 -1.57 -20.64 -8.73
N LYS A 49 -2.28 -19.51 -8.82
CA LYS A 49 -2.05 -18.45 -9.79
C LYS A 49 -1.61 -17.17 -9.09
N PRO A 50 -0.51 -16.52 -9.51
CA PRO A 50 -0.06 -15.26 -8.92
C PRO A 50 -0.88 -14.08 -9.47
N TYR A 51 -1.29 -13.19 -8.58
CA TYR A 51 -1.85 -11.89 -8.91
C TYR A 51 -0.97 -10.80 -8.31
N VAL A 52 -0.67 -9.78 -9.10
CA VAL A 52 0.15 -8.64 -8.70
C VAL A 52 -0.76 -7.46 -8.40
N TYR A 53 -0.54 -6.83 -7.23
CA TYR A 53 -1.20 -5.60 -6.84
C TYR A 53 -0.20 -4.46 -6.83
N CYS A 54 -0.58 -3.33 -7.43
CA CYS A 54 0.24 -2.14 -7.56
C CYS A 54 -0.61 -0.89 -7.70
N GLY A 55 0.03 0.26 -7.65
CA GLY A 55 -0.56 1.55 -7.99
C GLY A 55 0.53 2.60 -8.12
N ASN A 56 0.20 3.72 -8.76
CA ASN A 56 1.12 4.81 -9.00
C ASN A 56 0.95 5.94 -7.99
N GLU A 57 1.99 6.75 -7.89
CA GLU A 57 1.96 8.07 -7.28
C GLU A 57 1.29 9.10 -8.19
N VAL A 58 1.14 10.32 -7.70
CA VAL A 58 0.86 11.52 -8.49
C VAL A 58 2.11 12.39 -8.47
N ASP A 59 3.00 12.20 -9.43
CA ASP A 59 4.27 12.92 -9.56
C ASP A 59 4.32 13.76 -10.85
N HIS A 60 4.14 13.14 -12.01
CA HIS A 60 4.27 13.82 -13.32
C HIS A 60 2.98 14.48 -13.81
N GLN A 61 1.84 14.28 -13.14
CA GLN A 61 0.52 14.77 -13.54
C GLN A 61 0.26 16.23 -13.11
N GLY A 62 1.14 16.86 -12.33
CA GLY A 62 0.96 18.21 -11.82
C GLY A 62 0.55 18.24 -10.36
N THR A 63 -0.18 19.28 -9.93
CA THR A 63 -0.58 19.48 -8.52
C THR A 63 -1.78 18.62 -8.09
N ARG A 64 -2.41 17.93 -9.05
CA ARG A 64 -3.52 17.00 -8.85
C ARG A 64 -3.51 15.99 -9.97
N GLY A 65 -3.74 14.74 -9.65
CA GLY A 65 -3.73 13.66 -10.62
C GLY A 65 -4.44 12.42 -10.11
N ILE A 66 -4.34 11.34 -10.88
CA ILE A 66 -5.01 10.07 -10.62
C ILE A 66 -3.98 9.03 -10.17
N SER A 67 -4.18 8.49 -8.98
CA SER A 67 -3.53 7.26 -8.53
C SER A 67 -4.40 6.08 -8.95
N LYS A 68 -3.85 5.17 -9.76
CA LYS A 68 -4.53 3.99 -10.28
C LYS A 68 -4.07 2.76 -9.53
N ILE A 69 -4.96 2.13 -8.81
CA ILE A 69 -4.70 0.85 -8.15
C ILE A 69 -5.18 -0.28 -9.05
N LYS A 70 -4.36 -1.32 -9.19
CA LYS A 70 -4.64 -2.44 -10.10
C LYS A 70 -4.40 -3.78 -9.44
N LYS A 71 -5.19 -4.77 -9.89
CA LYS A 71 -4.87 -6.19 -9.82
C LYS A 71 -4.52 -6.67 -11.22
N ILE A 72 -3.41 -7.36 -11.35
CA ILE A 72 -2.86 -7.84 -12.62
C ILE A 72 -2.65 -9.34 -12.52
N ASP A 73 -3.01 -10.08 -13.56
CA ASP A 73 -2.62 -11.48 -13.74
C ASP A 73 -1.10 -11.58 -13.83
N GLY A 74 -0.47 -12.22 -12.85
CA GLY A 74 0.99 -12.31 -12.80
C GLY A 74 1.63 -13.12 -13.94
N LEU A 75 0.88 -14.01 -14.58
CA LEU A 75 1.40 -14.82 -15.69
C LEU A 75 1.31 -14.10 -17.04
N THR A 76 0.24 -13.32 -17.25
CA THR A 76 -0.07 -12.74 -18.58
C THR A 76 0.11 -11.23 -18.66
N GLY A 77 0.10 -10.51 -17.53
CA GLY A 77 0.08 -9.06 -17.49
C GLY A 77 -1.30 -8.44 -17.76
N GLU A 78 -2.35 -9.26 -17.87
CA GLU A 78 -3.72 -8.76 -18.05
C GLU A 78 -4.18 -8.03 -16.78
N VAL A 79 -4.73 -6.81 -16.96
CA VAL A 79 -5.34 -6.05 -15.86
C VAL A 79 -6.71 -6.64 -15.57
N ILE A 80 -6.86 -7.25 -14.39
CA ILE A 80 -8.12 -7.87 -13.95
C ILE A 80 -9.13 -6.78 -13.54
N TRP A 81 -8.67 -5.80 -12.77
CA TRP A 81 -9.43 -4.60 -12.45
C TRP A 81 -8.49 -3.41 -12.18
N GLU A 82 -9.04 -2.22 -12.33
CA GLU A 82 -8.40 -0.94 -12.03
C GLU A 82 -9.36 -0.05 -11.24
N LYS A 83 -8.84 0.66 -10.23
CA LYS A 83 -9.58 1.64 -9.43
C LYS A 83 -8.81 2.96 -9.40
N GLU A 84 -9.49 4.06 -9.70
CA GLU A 84 -8.92 5.41 -9.75
C GLU A 84 -9.24 6.21 -8.51
N PHE A 85 -8.24 6.97 -8.01
CA PHE A 85 -8.34 7.87 -6.87
C PHE A 85 -7.67 9.19 -7.22
N GLU A 86 -8.39 10.31 -7.07
CA GLU A 86 -7.81 11.63 -7.25
C GLU A 86 -7.01 12.01 -6.01
N CYS A 87 -5.73 12.36 -6.19
CA CYS A 87 -4.83 12.77 -5.14
C CYS A 87 -4.15 14.11 -5.49
N GLU A 88 -3.76 14.84 -4.46
CA GLU A 88 -3.01 16.09 -4.63
C GLU A 88 -1.51 15.82 -4.63
N SER A 89 -0.73 16.76 -5.17
CA SER A 89 0.73 16.74 -5.22
C SER A 89 1.27 18.17 -5.20
N LEU A 90 2.54 18.35 -4.94
CA LEU A 90 3.24 19.63 -5.05
C LEU A 90 4.43 19.48 -5.98
N ILE A 91 4.42 20.19 -7.08
CA ILE A 91 5.52 20.22 -8.06
C ILE A 91 6.51 21.36 -7.77
N GLY A 92 7.75 21.21 -8.24
CA GLY A 92 8.79 22.22 -8.14
C GLY A 92 9.95 21.82 -7.22
N LYS A 93 10.68 22.82 -6.66
CA LYS A 93 11.91 22.58 -5.88
C LYS A 93 11.70 21.78 -4.58
N SER A 94 10.49 21.75 -4.06
CA SER A 94 10.10 21.00 -2.86
C SER A 94 8.95 20.08 -3.22
N ALA A 95 9.12 19.32 -4.30
CA ALA A 95 8.11 18.36 -4.76
C ALA A 95 7.78 17.35 -3.65
N VAL A 96 6.48 17.09 -3.47
CA VAL A 96 5.97 16.08 -2.57
C VAL A 96 4.76 15.40 -3.22
N ASN A 97 4.86 14.12 -3.37
CA ASN A 97 3.91 13.33 -4.14
C ASN A 97 2.71 12.88 -3.30
N GLY A 98 1.60 12.64 -3.97
CA GLY A 98 0.44 11.96 -3.42
C GLY A 98 0.20 10.62 -4.12
N GLY A 99 -0.91 9.98 -3.82
CA GLY A 99 -1.25 8.67 -4.40
C GLY A 99 -0.68 7.50 -3.60
N LEU A 100 -0.42 6.37 -4.28
CA LEU A 100 0.05 5.16 -3.64
C LEU A 100 1.57 5.16 -3.51
N MET A 101 2.06 5.50 -2.32
CA MET A 101 3.48 5.49 -1.97
C MET A 101 3.85 4.30 -1.09
N ALA A 102 2.87 3.60 -0.56
CA ALA A 102 3.00 2.54 0.42
C ALA A 102 2.69 1.17 -0.18
N THR A 103 3.44 0.15 0.23
CA THR A 103 3.12 -1.25 -0.08
C THR A 103 1.80 -1.62 0.59
N ASN A 104 0.88 -2.22 -0.16
CA ASN A 104 -0.43 -2.60 0.32
C ASN A 104 -0.41 -3.90 1.15
N VAL A 105 -1.46 -4.13 1.93
CA VAL A 105 -1.73 -5.39 2.62
C VAL A 105 -2.62 -6.29 1.76
N ILE A 106 -2.25 -7.57 1.68
CA ILE A 106 -3.14 -8.64 1.20
C ILE A 106 -3.71 -9.35 2.43
N GLY A 107 -5.00 -9.21 2.63
CA GLY A 107 -5.70 -9.76 3.78
C GLY A 107 -5.69 -11.29 3.81
N LYS A 108 -5.73 -11.83 5.04
CA LYS A 108 -5.81 -13.27 5.36
C LYS A 108 -6.96 -13.50 6.34
N ASN A 109 -7.25 -14.73 6.66
CA ASN A 109 -8.27 -15.10 7.65
C ASN A 109 -9.61 -14.37 7.40
N ASN A 110 -10.14 -13.63 8.38
CA ASN A 110 -11.45 -12.96 8.27
C ASN A 110 -11.48 -11.76 7.30
N ILE A 111 -10.33 -11.32 6.79
CA ILE A 111 -10.19 -10.27 5.76
C ILE A 111 -9.55 -10.78 4.47
N TYR A 112 -9.60 -12.11 4.23
CA TYR A 112 -8.93 -12.79 3.11
C TYR A 112 -9.34 -12.28 1.72
N ASN A 113 -10.53 -11.71 1.60
CA ASN A 113 -11.07 -11.16 0.36
C ASN A 113 -10.69 -9.69 0.10
N MET A 114 -9.83 -9.11 0.94
CA MET A 114 -9.48 -7.69 0.90
C MET A 114 -8.03 -7.47 0.48
N ALA A 115 -7.80 -6.45 -0.36
CA ALA A 115 -6.52 -5.79 -0.56
C ALA A 115 -6.63 -4.37 0.01
N ILE A 116 -5.74 -3.99 0.95
CA ILE A 116 -5.87 -2.75 1.72
C ILE A 116 -4.74 -1.80 1.34
N PHE A 117 -5.09 -0.61 0.90
CA PHE A 117 -4.21 0.42 0.36
C PHE A 117 -4.29 1.70 1.18
N SER A 118 -3.15 2.38 1.36
CA SER A 118 -3.06 3.72 1.95
C SER A 118 -2.66 4.71 0.87
N LEU A 119 -3.46 5.76 0.69
CA LEU A 119 -3.20 6.83 -0.27
C LEU A 119 -2.80 8.11 0.46
N ALA A 120 -1.65 8.65 0.10
CA ALA A 120 -1.21 9.94 0.56
C ALA A 120 -1.93 11.05 -0.21
N ARG A 121 -2.24 12.17 0.48
CA ARG A 121 -2.84 13.39 -0.10
C ARG A 121 -4.17 13.15 -0.82
N TYR A 122 -4.89 12.15 -0.39
CA TYR A 122 -6.27 11.91 -0.79
C TYR A 122 -7.21 12.82 0.02
N ASN A 123 -8.19 13.45 -0.64
CA ASN A 123 -9.16 14.37 -0.05
C ASN A 123 -8.54 15.60 0.64
N GLY A 124 -7.36 16.01 0.21
CA GLY A 124 -6.65 17.21 0.66
C GLY A 124 -5.14 16.99 0.83
N PHE A 125 -4.37 18.05 0.62
CA PHE A 125 -2.91 18.00 0.57
C PHE A 125 -2.24 17.41 1.83
N ASN A 126 -2.77 17.68 3.01
CA ASN A 126 -2.25 17.14 4.27
C ASN A 126 -2.97 15.89 4.75
N LYS A 127 -3.96 15.40 4.00
CA LYS A 127 -4.84 14.29 4.37
C LYS A 127 -4.43 12.99 3.70
N GLY A 128 -5.06 11.90 4.11
CA GLY A 128 -4.89 10.60 3.50
C GLY A 128 -6.16 9.77 3.55
N GLY A 129 -6.16 8.68 2.79
CA GLY A 129 -7.24 7.70 2.77
C GLY A 129 -6.71 6.28 2.86
N MET A 130 -7.44 5.41 3.56
CA MET A 130 -7.19 3.98 3.52
C MET A 130 -8.43 3.29 2.96
N PHE A 131 -8.21 2.33 2.08
CA PHE A 131 -9.26 1.62 1.34
C PHE A 131 -9.04 0.13 1.42
N ALA A 132 -10.07 -0.62 1.79
CA ALA A 132 -10.11 -2.04 1.52
C ALA A 132 -10.89 -2.28 0.22
N LEU A 133 -10.23 -2.86 -0.75
CA LEU A 133 -10.81 -3.25 -2.02
C LEU A 133 -11.07 -4.75 -2.04
N ASN A 134 -12.19 -5.15 -2.60
CA ASN A 134 -12.48 -6.55 -2.87
C ASN A 134 -11.48 -7.10 -3.88
N LYS A 135 -10.77 -8.17 -3.56
CA LYS A 135 -9.74 -8.76 -4.44
C LYS A 135 -10.31 -9.29 -5.75
N GLU A 136 -11.59 -9.68 -5.80
CA GLU A 136 -12.21 -10.24 -6.99
C GLU A 136 -12.51 -9.16 -8.05
N ASN A 137 -13.10 -8.02 -7.64
CA ASN A 137 -13.67 -7.03 -8.56
C ASN A 137 -13.19 -5.58 -8.35
N GLY A 138 -12.35 -5.30 -7.34
CA GLY A 138 -11.84 -3.96 -7.04
C GLY A 138 -12.86 -3.00 -6.41
N GLU A 139 -14.04 -3.49 -6.00
CA GLU A 139 -15.02 -2.64 -5.31
C GLU A 139 -14.55 -2.27 -3.91
N ILE A 140 -14.88 -1.04 -3.49
CA ILE A 140 -14.57 -0.56 -2.14
C ILE A 140 -15.48 -1.28 -1.13
N ILE A 141 -14.86 -2.06 -0.22
CA ILE A 141 -15.54 -2.67 0.92
C ILE A 141 -15.70 -1.64 2.04
N TRP A 142 -14.63 -0.92 2.35
CA TRP A 142 -14.65 0.21 3.27
C TRP A 142 -13.60 1.26 2.90
N GLU A 143 -13.88 2.49 3.31
CA GLU A 143 -13.01 3.66 3.21
C GLU A 143 -12.85 4.30 4.58
N LYS A 144 -11.61 4.73 4.90
CA LYS A 144 -11.31 5.51 6.09
C LYS A 144 -10.49 6.73 5.73
N LEU A 145 -11.02 7.92 6.03
CA LEU A 145 -10.31 9.18 5.86
C LEU A 145 -9.46 9.50 7.10
N PHE A 146 -8.30 10.11 6.87
CA PHE A 146 -7.36 10.57 7.90
C PHE A 146 -7.05 12.06 7.70
N ASP A 147 -6.91 12.78 8.81
CA ASP A 147 -6.55 14.21 8.79
C ASP A 147 -5.06 14.44 8.49
N ASN A 148 -4.25 13.38 8.48
CA ASN A 148 -2.84 13.39 8.16
C ASN A 148 -2.55 12.39 7.03
N TYR A 149 -1.62 12.75 6.12
CA TYR A 149 -1.23 11.82 5.06
C TYR A 149 -0.39 10.65 5.60
N MET A 150 -0.38 9.56 4.87
CA MET A 150 0.29 8.31 5.24
C MET A 150 1.23 7.87 4.12
N TRP A 151 2.54 7.80 4.42
CA TRP A 151 3.58 7.22 3.55
C TRP A 151 4.05 5.87 4.05
N SER A 152 3.88 5.62 5.33
CA SER A 152 4.18 4.33 5.96
C SER A 152 3.35 3.22 5.32
N SER A 153 3.97 2.10 4.98
CA SER A 153 3.23 0.92 4.55
C SER A 153 2.42 0.36 5.72
N PRO A 154 1.13 0.04 5.52
CA PRO A 154 0.34 -0.67 6.51
C PRO A 154 0.87 -2.08 6.74
N VAL A 155 0.67 -2.61 7.94
CA VAL A 155 1.03 -3.99 8.30
C VAL A 155 -0.17 -4.67 8.92
N ASP A 156 -0.47 -5.88 8.49
CA ASP A 156 -1.54 -6.70 9.05
C ASP A 156 -1.05 -7.51 10.26
N ILE A 157 -1.91 -7.59 11.26
CA ILE A 157 -1.76 -8.49 12.41
C ILE A 157 -3.07 -9.23 12.66
N TYR A 158 -2.99 -10.40 13.27
CA TYR A 158 -4.16 -11.23 13.55
C TYR A 158 -4.16 -11.66 15.01
N ASP A 159 -5.34 -11.64 15.62
CA ASP A 159 -5.52 -12.23 16.94
C ASP A 159 -5.64 -13.78 16.84
N LYS A 160 -5.75 -14.44 18.01
CA LYS A 160 -5.87 -15.91 18.10
C LYS A 160 -7.14 -16.47 17.44
N ASP A 161 -8.15 -15.63 17.24
CA ASP A 161 -9.44 -16.02 16.65
C ASP A 161 -9.46 -15.73 15.13
N GLY A 162 -8.34 -15.21 14.59
CA GLY A 162 -8.17 -14.88 13.17
C GLY A 162 -8.76 -13.53 12.77
N ASN A 163 -9.11 -12.65 13.71
CA ASN A 163 -9.52 -11.30 13.39
C ASN A 163 -8.31 -10.47 12.96
N GLY A 164 -8.40 -9.88 11.78
CA GLY A 164 -7.35 -9.05 11.19
C GLY A 164 -7.45 -7.60 11.64
N TYR A 165 -6.30 -7.03 11.96
CA TYR A 165 -6.13 -5.60 12.27
C TYR A 165 -5.02 -5.04 11.41
N ILE A 166 -5.09 -3.73 11.15
CA ILE A 166 -4.09 -3.00 10.37
C ILE A 166 -3.39 -2.01 11.28
N ILE A 167 -2.07 -2.01 11.23
CA ILE A 167 -1.22 -1.01 11.87
C ILE A 167 -0.82 0.02 10.82
N GLN A 168 -1.08 1.30 11.06
CA GLN A 168 -0.77 2.40 10.15
C GLN A 168 -0.15 3.58 10.88
N GLY A 169 0.99 4.06 10.39
CA GLY A 169 1.60 5.32 10.83
C GLY A 169 1.18 6.49 9.96
N ASP A 170 1.09 7.70 10.55
CA ASP A 170 0.78 8.93 9.82
C ASP A 170 1.87 10.03 9.98
N SER A 171 1.73 11.10 9.21
CA SER A 171 2.66 12.23 9.20
C SER A 171 2.67 13.08 10.47
N ALA A 172 1.64 13.02 11.30
CA ALA A 172 1.62 13.67 12.61
C ALA A 172 2.26 12.83 13.72
N GLY A 173 2.61 11.57 13.43
CA GLY A 173 3.22 10.65 14.38
C GLY A 173 2.24 9.76 15.13
N TYR A 174 0.99 9.71 14.70
CA TYR A 174 0.06 8.71 15.23
C TYR A 174 0.33 7.36 14.60
N LEU A 175 0.37 6.36 15.46
CA LEU A 175 0.34 4.96 15.09
C LEU A 175 -1.04 4.41 15.45
N HIS A 176 -1.78 4.01 14.43
CA HIS A 176 -3.17 3.56 14.52
C HIS A 176 -3.28 2.05 14.51
N LEU A 177 -4.14 1.49 15.34
CA LEU A 177 -4.66 0.13 15.25
C LEU A 177 -6.08 0.21 14.67
N ILE A 178 -6.29 -0.41 13.52
CA ILE A 178 -7.50 -0.31 12.73
C ILE A 178 -8.11 -1.70 12.60
N ASP A 179 -9.42 -1.83 12.76
CA ASP A 179 -10.17 -3.06 12.46
C ASP A 179 -10.06 -3.35 10.96
N GLY A 180 -9.47 -4.49 10.61
CA GLY A 180 -9.25 -4.83 9.21
C GLY A 180 -10.53 -5.10 8.43
N LYS A 181 -11.60 -5.54 9.11
CA LYS A 181 -12.89 -5.87 8.49
C LYS A 181 -13.76 -4.65 8.21
N GLU A 182 -13.71 -3.64 9.10
CA GLU A 182 -14.61 -2.49 9.07
C GLU A 182 -13.91 -1.15 8.84
N GLY A 183 -12.57 -1.08 8.94
CA GLY A 183 -11.79 0.16 8.81
C GLY A 183 -11.89 1.11 10.01
N ASN A 184 -12.50 0.67 11.13
CA ASN A 184 -12.65 1.51 12.32
C ASN A 184 -11.36 1.56 13.14
N ILE A 185 -10.94 2.77 13.57
CA ILE A 185 -9.80 2.93 14.48
C ILE A 185 -10.18 2.38 15.86
N LYS A 186 -9.46 1.36 16.32
CA LYS A 186 -9.61 0.77 17.67
C LYS A 186 -8.81 1.53 18.71
N SER A 187 -7.61 1.95 18.36
CA SER A 187 -6.75 2.77 19.22
C SER A 187 -5.71 3.52 18.40
N SER A 188 -5.16 4.56 19.00
CA SER A 188 -4.06 5.32 18.43
C SER A 188 -3.09 5.72 19.54
N VAL A 189 -1.80 5.69 19.24
CA VAL A 189 -0.76 6.20 20.12
C VAL A 189 0.05 7.26 19.39
N LEU A 190 0.26 8.40 20.02
CA LEU A 190 1.10 9.46 19.49
C LEU A 190 2.56 9.16 19.84
N LEU A 191 3.39 9.00 18.82
CA LEU A 191 4.84 8.92 18.90
C LEU A 191 5.43 10.29 18.57
N ASN A 192 6.69 10.50 18.92
CA ASN A 192 7.32 11.78 18.59
C ASN A 192 7.88 11.76 17.15
N GLY A 193 7.29 12.55 16.26
CA GLY A 193 7.73 12.75 14.88
C GLY A 193 6.98 11.91 13.84
N ASN A 194 6.98 12.40 12.60
CA ASN A 194 6.33 11.79 11.45
C ASN A 194 6.78 10.32 11.26
N ILE A 195 5.83 9.45 10.98
CA ILE A 195 6.04 8.01 10.73
C ILE A 195 5.96 7.78 9.22
N GLU A 196 7.12 7.61 8.59
CA GLU A 196 7.26 7.22 7.17
C GLU A 196 7.82 5.81 7.02
N SER A 197 8.49 5.30 8.07
CA SER A 197 8.97 3.92 8.06
C SER A 197 7.83 2.93 8.14
N SER A 198 7.94 1.83 7.40
CA SER A 198 7.01 0.70 7.52
C SER A 198 7.24 0.01 8.86
N PRO A 199 6.19 -0.22 9.67
CA PRO A 199 6.31 -0.95 10.91
C PRO A 199 6.70 -2.41 10.67
N ALA A 200 7.39 -3.01 11.64
CA ALA A 200 7.65 -4.44 11.66
C ALA A 200 7.06 -5.05 12.95
N VAL A 201 6.44 -6.21 12.83
CA VAL A 201 5.79 -6.90 13.95
C VAL A 201 6.43 -8.25 14.18
N PHE A 202 6.75 -8.54 15.44
CA PHE A 202 7.18 -9.86 15.87
C PHE A 202 6.48 -10.22 17.20
N ASN A 203 5.75 -11.31 17.21
CA ASN A 203 4.85 -11.67 18.30
C ASN A 203 3.85 -10.52 18.58
N ASN A 204 3.88 -9.96 19.80
CA ASN A 204 3.04 -8.84 20.19
C ASN A 204 3.81 -7.52 20.35
N VAL A 205 5.00 -7.42 19.75
CA VAL A 205 5.82 -6.20 19.74
C VAL A 205 5.90 -5.68 18.32
N LEU A 206 5.55 -4.41 18.16
CA LEU A 206 5.70 -3.66 16.95
C LEU A 206 6.91 -2.73 17.10
N VAL A 207 7.74 -2.67 16.06
CA VAL A 207 8.88 -1.75 15.99
C VAL A 207 8.62 -0.76 14.86
N VAL A 208 8.77 0.52 15.15
CA VAL A 208 8.56 1.61 14.19
C VAL A 208 9.55 2.75 14.44
N ALA A 209 10.05 3.38 13.37
CA ALA A 209 10.92 4.53 13.45
C ALA A 209 10.16 5.81 13.06
N THR A 210 10.61 6.95 13.60
CA THR A 210 10.10 8.28 13.26
C THR A 210 11.20 9.16 12.66
N ARG A 211 10.84 10.17 11.87
CA ARG A 211 11.80 11.07 11.20
C ARG A 211 12.69 11.87 12.14
N ASN A 212 12.35 11.98 13.41
CA ASN A 212 13.24 12.61 14.40
C ASN A 212 14.35 11.69 14.92
N GLY A 213 14.55 10.50 14.31
CA GLY A 213 15.62 9.56 14.62
C GLY A 213 15.35 8.63 15.80
N THR A 214 14.10 8.50 16.25
CA THR A 214 13.74 7.62 17.35
C THR A 214 13.13 6.31 16.83
N ILE A 215 13.52 5.17 17.42
CA ILE A 215 12.91 3.87 17.19
C ILE A 215 12.10 3.50 18.44
N TYR A 216 10.85 3.13 18.22
CA TYR A 216 9.91 2.74 19.28
C TYR A 216 9.60 1.25 19.21
N GLY A 217 9.55 0.61 20.38
CA GLY A 217 8.93 -0.69 20.58
C GLY A 217 7.54 -0.50 21.20
N VAL A 218 6.49 -0.83 20.47
CA VAL A 218 5.10 -0.68 20.94
C VAL A 218 4.50 -2.07 21.15
N LYS A 219 3.95 -2.31 22.35
CA LYS A 219 3.30 -3.58 22.67
C LYS A 219 1.84 -3.55 22.28
N VAL A 220 1.44 -4.48 21.41
CA VAL A 220 0.03 -4.74 21.08
C VAL A 220 -0.55 -5.65 22.17
N LYS A 221 -1.67 -5.25 22.78
CA LYS A 221 -2.34 -5.99 23.86
C LYS A 221 -3.69 -6.51 23.40
#